data_b7e21179918d69dc5fdc22a39eda99c0
#
_entry.id   b7e21179918d69dc5fdc22a39eda99c0
#
_cell.length_a   1.000
_cell.length_b   1.000
_cell.length_c   1.000
_cell.angle_alpha   90.00
_cell.angle_beta   90.00
_cell.angle_gamma   90.00
#
_symmetry.space_group_name_H-M   'P 1'
#
loop_
_entity.id
_entity.type
_entity.pdbx_description
1 polymer ?
#
loop_
_entity_poly.entity_id
_entity_poly.type
_entity_poly.pdbx_seq_one_letter_code
_entity_poly.pdbx_strand_id
1 'polypeptide(L)'
;MGVGALCFSLGSPADFAPLIKTYKDAVGHAKPVGAYVNDNVACVTQLVCADDPKEARALAMSMGSGYHTSLVFRYLDTFPRPKGVPAWPQLIPEPDAATLEERIASGNRIVGTPDECARGVQMYADVGCDQLIFGILASTQPQETALRTVERFGSQVIPRFDRDPVHSTTRMRQAA
;
A
#
# COMPACT_ATOMS: atom_id res chain seq x y z
N MET A 1 -23.66 -6.63 -1.37
CA MET A 1 -23.41 -7.04 0.04
C MET A 1 -23.03 -5.86 0.92
N GLY A 2 -22.54 -4.75 0.39
CA GLY A 2 -22.20 -3.55 1.17
C GLY A 2 -21.00 -3.71 2.11
N VAL A 3 -20.03 -4.56 1.76
CA VAL A 3 -18.78 -4.75 2.51
C VAL A 3 -17.66 -3.96 1.85
N GLY A 4 -16.69 -3.48 2.65
CA GLY A 4 -15.51 -2.81 2.15
C GLY A 4 -14.62 -3.72 1.31
N ALA A 5 -13.81 -3.13 0.45
CA ALA A 5 -12.85 -3.84 -0.39
C ALA A 5 -11.42 -3.63 0.13
N LEU A 6 -10.60 -4.68 0.05
CA LEU A 6 -9.17 -4.64 0.29
C LEU A 6 -8.43 -5.04 -0.98
N CYS A 7 -7.73 -4.08 -1.59
CA CYS A 7 -6.84 -4.32 -2.71
C CYS A 7 -5.45 -4.71 -2.18
N PHE A 8 -5.24 -6.01 -2.06
CA PHE A 8 -3.96 -6.59 -1.69
C PHE A 8 -3.20 -7.02 -2.95
N SER A 9 -2.60 -6.09 -3.61
CA SER A 9 -1.75 -6.33 -4.77
C SER A 9 -0.50 -5.47 -4.65
N LEU A 10 0.48 -5.80 -5.45
CA LEU A 10 1.78 -5.17 -5.51
C LEU A 10 1.87 -4.21 -6.69
N GLY A 11 0.70 -3.83 -7.21
CA GLY A 11 0.54 -2.87 -8.29
C GLY A 11 0.69 -1.42 -7.85
N SER A 12 0.69 -0.54 -8.84
CA SER A 12 0.62 0.91 -8.65
C SER A 12 -0.84 1.37 -8.44
N PRO A 13 -1.09 2.60 -7.97
CA PRO A 13 -2.43 3.18 -7.94
C PRO A 13 -3.17 3.08 -9.28
N ALA A 14 -2.47 3.26 -10.40
CA ALA A 14 -3.05 3.13 -11.74
C ALA A 14 -3.58 1.71 -12.03
N ASP A 15 -2.92 0.68 -11.50
CA ASP A 15 -3.38 -0.71 -11.64
C ASP A 15 -4.64 -0.98 -10.83
N PHE A 16 -4.84 -0.28 -9.72
CA PHE A 16 -6.02 -0.39 -8.87
C PHE A 16 -7.21 0.44 -9.36
N ALA A 17 -6.97 1.51 -10.11
CA ALA A 17 -8.01 2.44 -10.52
C ALA A 17 -9.24 1.76 -11.17
N PRO A 18 -9.11 0.78 -12.08
CA PRO A 18 -10.27 0.08 -12.67
C PRO A 18 -11.07 -0.73 -11.63
N LEU A 19 -10.36 -1.37 -10.68
CA LEU A 19 -10.97 -2.16 -9.60
C LEU A 19 -11.73 -1.27 -8.64
N ILE A 20 -11.10 -0.17 -8.20
CA ILE A 20 -11.71 0.82 -7.31
C ILE A 20 -12.95 1.41 -7.95
N LYS A 21 -12.86 1.84 -9.23
CA LYS A 21 -14.01 2.35 -9.97
C LYS A 21 -15.16 1.35 -10.03
N THR A 22 -14.88 0.10 -10.39
CA THR A 22 -15.90 -0.95 -10.46
C THR A 22 -16.57 -1.17 -9.10
N TYR A 23 -15.78 -1.18 -8.02
CA TYR A 23 -16.32 -1.30 -6.67
C TYR A 23 -17.20 -0.10 -6.30
N LYS A 24 -16.72 1.13 -6.51
CA LYS A 24 -17.45 2.36 -6.19
C LYS A 24 -18.76 2.47 -6.97
N ASP A 25 -18.76 2.11 -8.25
CA ASP A 25 -19.98 2.06 -9.07
C ASP A 25 -21.01 1.04 -8.55
N ALA A 26 -20.53 -0.11 -8.03
CA ALA A 26 -21.40 -1.19 -7.56
C ALA A 26 -21.91 -0.98 -6.12
N VAL A 27 -21.11 -0.39 -5.24
CA VAL A 27 -21.44 -0.30 -3.80
C VAL A 27 -22.65 0.59 -3.53
N GLY A 28 -22.89 1.62 -4.35
CA GLY A 28 -24.06 2.49 -4.26
C GLY A 28 -25.41 1.75 -4.47
N HIS A 29 -25.38 0.58 -5.11
CA HIS A 29 -26.55 -0.28 -5.33
C HIS A 29 -26.55 -1.53 -4.43
N ALA A 30 -25.66 -1.58 -3.44
CA ALA A 30 -25.51 -2.74 -2.57
C ALA A 30 -26.73 -2.91 -1.67
N LYS A 31 -27.16 -4.17 -1.53
CA LYS A 31 -28.06 -4.58 -0.46
C LYS A 31 -27.21 -5.09 0.69
N PRO A 32 -27.07 -4.32 1.79
CA PRO A 32 -26.18 -4.69 2.87
C PRO A 32 -26.65 -5.95 3.59
N VAL A 33 -25.68 -6.78 4.01
CA VAL A 33 -25.97 -7.96 4.85
C VAL A 33 -26.13 -7.58 6.34
N GLY A 34 -25.71 -6.38 6.71
CA GLY A 34 -25.83 -5.78 8.04
C GLY A 34 -26.65 -4.50 8.01
N ALA A 35 -26.57 -3.71 9.06
CA ALA A 35 -27.29 -2.44 9.18
C ALA A 35 -26.76 -1.34 8.22
N TYR A 36 -25.51 -1.48 7.72
CA TYR A 36 -24.85 -0.41 6.98
C TYR A 36 -24.12 -0.92 5.74
N VAL A 37 -23.96 -0.04 4.76
CA VAL A 37 -23.03 -0.22 3.65
C VAL A 37 -21.66 0.35 4.06
N ASN A 38 -20.62 -0.49 4.03
CA ASN A 38 -19.24 -0.04 4.25
C ASN A 38 -18.62 0.31 2.89
N ASP A 39 -18.78 1.55 2.47
CA ASP A 39 -18.12 2.07 1.27
C ASP A 39 -16.68 2.49 1.60
N ASN A 40 -15.79 1.50 1.74
CA ASN A 40 -14.39 1.73 2.02
C ASN A 40 -13.53 0.84 1.13
N VAL A 41 -12.60 1.45 0.42
CA VAL A 41 -11.56 0.74 -0.34
C VAL A 41 -10.22 0.99 0.33
N ALA A 42 -9.61 -0.08 0.81
CA ALA A 42 -8.25 -0.06 1.34
C ALA A 42 -7.26 -0.63 0.32
N CYS A 43 -6.11 0.01 0.17
CA CYS A 43 -4.99 -0.49 -0.63
C CYS A 43 -3.77 -0.74 0.28
N VAL A 44 -2.94 -1.70 -0.10
CA VAL A 44 -1.71 -2.05 0.63
C VAL A 44 -0.50 -1.65 -0.17
N THR A 45 0.46 -0.97 0.47
CA THR A 45 1.76 -0.62 -0.13
C THR A 45 2.87 -0.63 0.92
N GLN A 46 4.11 -0.46 0.49
CA GLN A 46 5.25 -0.33 1.39
C GLN A 46 5.54 1.15 1.68
N LEU A 47 5.99 1.44 2.91
CA LEU A 47 6.34 2.79 3.35
C LEU A 47 7.73 2.82 3.94
N VAL A 48 8.53 3.79 3.48
CA VAL A 48 9.76 4.26 4.14
C VAL A 48 9.74 5.77 4.13
N CYS A 49 9.75 6.41 5.30
CA CYS A 49 9.80 7.86 5.45
C CYS A 49 11.03 8.27 6.25
N ALA A 50 11.90 9.07 5.65
CA ALA A 50 13.12 9.58 6.26
C ALA A 50 13.29 11.08 5.97
N ASP A 51 14.20 11.76 6.69
CA ASP A 51 14.45 13.20 6.46
C ASP A 51 15.28 13.42 5.20
N ASP A 52 16.16 12.48 4.87
CA ASP A 52 16.99 12.51 3.66
C ASP A 52 16.46 11.52 2.63
N PRO A 53 16.23 11.94 1.37
CA PRO A 53 15.78 11.06 0.30
C PRO A 53 16.76 9.92 -0.02
N LYS A 54 18.07 10.13 0.18
CA LYS A 54 19.09 9.08 -0.03
C LYS A 54 19.00 8.02 1.07
N GLU A 55 18.81 8.45 2.33
CA GLU A 55 18.58 7.54 3.45
C GLU A 55 17.33 6.69 3.20
N ALA A 56 16.22 7.32 2.81
CA ALA A 56 14.98 6.61 2.52
C ALA A 56 15.17 5.52 1.46
N ARG A 57 15.90 5.80 0.39
CA ARG A 57 16.17 4.85 -0.69
C ARG A 57 17.09 3.72 -0.25
N ALA A 58 18.13 4.04 0.51
CA ALA A 58 19.03 3.03 1.08
C ALA A 58 18.28 2.08 2.02
N LEU A 59 17.40 2.61 2.87
CA LEU A 59 16.54 1.82 3.73
C LEU A 59 15.59 0.93 2.92
N ALA A 60 14.93 1.47 1.90
CA ALA A 60 14.03 0.71 1.04
C ALA A 60 14.74 -0.43 0.30
N MET A 61 15.95 -0.18 -0.17
CA MET A 61 16.79 -1.22 -0.81
C MET A 61 17.20 -2.31 0.19
N SER A 62 17.52 -1.94 1.44
CA SER A 62 17.91 -2.92 2.47
C SER A 62 16.74 -3.77 2.98
N MET A 63 15.49 -3.35 2.76
CA MET A 63 14.32 -4.15 3.12
C MET A 63 14.16 -5.41 2.26
N GLY A 64 14.80 -5.44 1.10
CA GLY A 64 14.68 -6.55 0.17
C GLY A 64 13.24 -6.81 -0.30
N SER A 65 13.08 -7.82 -1.13
CA SER A 65 11.77 -8.28 -1.61
C SER A 65 11.23 -9.48 -0.81
N GLY A 66 11.74 -9.72 0.40
CA GLY A 66 11.58 -10.97 1.14
C GLY A 66 10.14 -11.48 1.27
N TYR A 67 9.16 -10.62 1.60
CA TYR A 67 7.75 -11.02 1.67
C TYR A 67 7.19 -11.39 0.30
N HIS A 68 7.48 -10.57 -0.71
CA HIS A 68 7.11 -10.83 -2.10
C HIS A 68 7.72 -12.12 -2.62
N THR A 69 9.02 -12.25 -2.42
CA THR A 69 9.75 -13.42 -2.89
C THR A 69 9.22 -14.69 -2.24
N SER A 70 9.00 -14.68 -0.92
CA SER A 70 8.51 -15.85 -0.21
C SER A 70 7.09 -16.23 -0.53
N LEU A 71 6.16 -15.27 -0.70
CA LEU A 71 4.77 -15.55 -1.04
C LEU A 71 4.60 -15.94 -2.51
N VAL A 72 5.19 -15.17 -3.41
CA VAL A 72 5.08 -15.44 -4.84
C VAL A 72 5.68 -16.81 -5.17
N PHE A 73 6.86 -17.15 -4.63
CA PHE A 73 7.45 -18.47 -4.87
C PHE A 73 6.71 -19.61 -4.19
N ARG A 74 6.19 -19.41 -2.97
CA ARG A 74 5.46 -20.44 -2.26
C ARG A 74 4.17 -20.86 -2.98
N TYR A 75 3.57 -19.94 -3.75
CA TYR A 75 2.36 -20.19 -4.52
C TYR A 75 2.62 -20.52 -5.99
N LEU A 76 3.76 -20.12 -6.56
CA LEU A 76 4.10 -20.43 -7.95
C LEU A 76 4.33 -21.92 -8.21
N ASP A 77 4.64 -22.70 -7.18
CA ASP A 77 4.70 -24.18 -7.29
C ASP A 77 3.31 -24.80 -7.48
N THR A 78 2.23 -24.09 -7.16
CA THR A 78 0.85 -24.56 -7.24
C THR A 78 0.08 -24.06 -8.45
N PHE A 79 0.61 -23.08 -9.18
CA PHE A 79 -0.01 -22.49 -10.36
C PHE A 79 0.90 -22.61 -11.58
N PRO A 80 0.33 -22.58 -12.82
CA PRO A 80 1.15 -22.47 -14.01
C PRO A 80 2.10 -21.27 -13.90
N ARG A 81 3.39 -21.53 -13.91
CA ARG A 81 4.40 -20.49 -13.78
C ARG A 81 4.34 -19.53 -14.97
N PRO A 82 4.28 -18.20 -14.73
CA PRO A 82 4.33 -17.23 -15.80
C PRO A 82 5.63 -17.35 -16.60
N LYS A 83 5.56 -17.10 -17.91
CA LYS A 83 6.72 -17.15 -18.79
C LYS A 83 7.76 -16.12 -18.34
N GLY A 84 9.01 -16.53 -18.18
CA GLY A 84 10.11 -15.65 -17.77
C GLY A 84 10.32 -15.53 -16.24
N VAL A 85 9.47 -16.13 -15.43
CA VAL A 85 9.67 -16.15 -13.97
C VAL A 85 10.59 -17.32 -13.58
N PRO A 86 11.61 -17.11 -12.71
CA PRO A 86 12.50 -18.15 -12.25
C PRO A 86 11.76 -19.29 -11.55
N ALA A 87 12.29 -20.51 -11.66
CA ALA A 87 11.79 -21.66 -10.91
C ALA A 87 12.37 -21.65 -9.50
N TRP A 88 11.56 -22.07 -8.50
CA TRP A 88 12.09 -22.38 -7.17
C TRP A 88 13.22 -23.44 -7.29
N PRO A 89 14.36 -23.31 -6.60
CA PRO A 89 14.67 -22.32 -5.57
C PRO A 89 15.37 -21.03 -6.09
N GLN A 90 15.31 -20.74 -7.37
CA GLN A 90 15.87 -19.50 -7.91
C GLN A 90 15.07 -18.32 -7.36
N LEU A 91 15.76 -17.39 -6.71
CA LEU A 91 15.14 -16.17 -6.18
C LEU A 91 14.94 -15.15 -7.30
N ILE A 92 13.86 -14.37 -7.19
CA ILE A 92 13.73 -13.15 -8.00
C ILE A 92 14.87 -12.22 -7.56
N PRO A 93 15.66 -11.67 -8.50
CA PRO A 93 16.71 -10.71 -8.17
C PRO A 93 16.14 -9.55 -7.35
N GLU A 94 16.89 -9.09 -6.35
CA GLU A 94 16.55 -7.87 -5.66
C GLU A 94 16.46 -6.71 -6.66
N PRO A 95 15.48 -5.82 -6.52
CA PRO A 95 15.35 -4.67 -7.41
C PRO A 95 16.60 -3.79 -7.31
N ASP A 96 17.10 -3.34 -8.42
CA ASP A 96 18.13 -2.32 -8.45
C ASP A 96 17.58 -0.92 -8.15
N ALA A 97 18.48 0.07 -8.07
CA ALA A 97 18.10 1.44 -7.78
C ALA A 97 17.15 2.03 -8.84
N ALA A 98 17.34 1.68 -10.13
CA ALA A 98 16.47 2.15 -11.21
C ALA A 98 15.04 1.61 -11.05
N THR A 99 14.92 0.32 -10.77
CA THR A 99 13.64 -0.33 -10.50
C THR A 99 12.95 0.27 -9.24
N LEU A 100 13.71 0.65 -8.21
CA LEU A 100 13.15 1.32 -7.05
C LEU A 100 12.57 2.70 -7.42
N GLU A 101 13.32 3.52 -8.20
CA GLU A 101 12.83 4.83 -8.63
C GLU A 101 11.57 4.73 -9.52
N GLU A 102 11.49 3.74 -10.40
CA GLU A 102 10.27 3.45 -11.18
C GLU A 102 9.08 3.12 -10.28
N ARG A 103 9.29 2.31 -9.23
CA ARG A 103 8.26 1.97 -8.25
C ARG A 103 7.82 3.16 -7.40
N ILE A 104 8.75 4.05 -7.05
CA ILE A 104 8.43 5.30 -6.36
C ILE A 104 7.63 6.22 -7.29
N ALA A 105 8.12 6.42 -8.51
CA ALA A 105 7.47 7.29 -9.49
C ALA A 105 6.05 6.83 -9.86
N SER A 106 5.82 5.52 -9.92
CA SER A 106 4.49 4.95 -10.18
C SER A 106 3.57 4.88 -8.95
N GLY A 107 4.06 5.20 -7.75
CA GLY A 107 3.33 5.04 -6.49
C GLY A 107 3.22 3.60 -5.99
N ASN A 108 3.86 2.63 -6.67
CA ASN A 108 3.91 1.24 -6.22
C ASN A 108 4.54 1.09 -4.84
N ARG A 109 5.52 1.96 -4.51
CA ARG A 109 6.12 2.10 -3.19
C ARG A 109 6.12 3.56 -2.76
N ILE A 110 5.82 3.82 -1.50
CA ILE A 110 5.91 5.17 -0.92
C ILE A 110 7.22 5.23 -0.13
N VAL A 111 8.22 5.87 -0.75
CA VAL A 111 9.59 5.96 -0.20
C VAL A 111 10.12 7.36 -0.42
N GLY A 112 10.62 8.01 0.64
CA GLY A 112 11.25 9.31 0.52
C GLY A 112 11.10 10.18 1.76
N THR A 113 11.25 11.49 1.54
CA THR A 113 10.94 12.51 2.52
C THR A 113 9.42 12.59 2.76
N PRO A 114 8.96 13.26 3.83
CA PRO A 114 7.53 13.49 4.05
C PRO A 114 6.80 14.07 2.83
N ASP A 115 7.44 14.96 2.06
CA ASP A 115 6.85 15.54 0.86
C ASP A 115 6.77 14.53 -0.30
N GLU A 116 7.78 13.69 -0.48
CA GLU A 116 7.74 12.59 -1.45
C GLU A 116 6.68 11.56 -1.07
N CYS A 117 6.61 11.22 0.22
CA CYS A 117 5.57 10.32 0.73
C CYS A 117 4.17 10.90 0.52
N ALA A 118 3.96 12.19 0.78
CA ALA A 118 2.68 12.84 0.54
C ALA A 118 2.26 12.77 -0.94
N ARG A 119 3.20 12.96 -1.88
CA ARG A 119 2.90 12.76 -3.31
C ARG A 119 2.46 11.34 -3.63
N GLY A 120 3.14 10.34 -3.05
CA GLY A 120 2.74 8.94 -3.20
C GLY A 120 1.33 8.67 -2.65
N VAL A 121 1.00 9.18 -1.46
CA VAL A 121 -0.36 9.07 -0.86
C VAL A 121 -1.40 9.74 -1.76
N GLN A 122 -1.08 10.92 -2.32
CA GLN A 122 -1.99 11.64 -3.21
C GLN A 122 -2.37 10.81 -4.44
N MET A 123 -1.43 10.06 -5.02
CA MET A 123 -1.72 9.19 -6.16
C MET A 123 -2.78 8.12 -5.83
N TYR A 124 -2.80 7.60 -4.61
CA TYR A 124 -3.86 6.67 -4.15
C TYR A 124 -5.19 7.40 -3.91
N ALA A 125 -5.15 8.58 -3.32
CA ALA A 125 -6.35 9.40 -3.13
C ALA A 125 -7.00 9.75 -4.48
N ASP A 126 -6.20 10.10 -5.49
CA ASP A 126 -6.66 10.49 -6.82
C ASP A 126 -7.41 9.35 -7.55
N VAL A 127 -7.10 8.10 -7.27
CA VAL A 127 -7.81 6.94 -7.83
C VAL A 127 -8.99 6.47 -6.98
N GLY A 128 -9.30 7.18 -5.87
CA GLY A 128 -10.46 6.91 -5.03
C GLY A 128 -10.23 5.88 -3.93
N CYS A 129 -8.99 5.65 -3.54
CA CYS A 129 -8.65 4.85 -2.36
C CYS A 129 -9.02 5.64 -1.08
N ASP A 130 -9.77 5.00 -0.17
CA ASP A 130 -10.22 5.62 1.07
C ASP A 130 -9.23 5.39 2.22
N GLN A 131 -8.42 4.32 2.14
CA GLN A 131 -7.52 3.93 3.22
C GLN A 131 -6.24 3.29 2.67
N LEU A 132 -5.09 3.67 3.23
CA LEU A 132 -3.82 3.02 2.97
C LEU A 132 -3.37 2.18 4.17
N ILE A 133 -2.91 0.98 3.89
CA ILE A 133 -2.28 0.07 4.85
C ILE A 133 -0.82 -0.06 4.44
N PHE A 134 0.08 0.18 5.38
CA PHE A 134 1.51 0.21 5.10
C PHE A 134 2.26 -0.98 5.68
N GLY A 135 3.01 -1.66 4.83
CA GLY A 135 4.09 -2.55 5.24
C GLY A 135 5.35 -1.73 5.57
N ILE A 136 5.69 -1.64 6.85
CA ILE A 136 6.84 -0.87 7.33
C ILE A 136 7.92 -1.74 7.98
N LEU A 137 7.64 -3.02 8.18
CA LEU A 137 8.52 -3.96 8.85
C LEU A 137 9.24 -4.84 7.83
N ALA A 138 10.56 -4.90 7.94
CA ALA A 138 11.37 -5.93 7.32
C ALA A 138 12.17 -6.65 8.42
N SER A 139 12.31 -7.96 8.30
CA SER A 139 13.09 -8.79 9.24
C SER A 139 14.57 -8.37 9.34
N THR A 140 15.05 -7.62 8.36
CA THR A 140 16.44 -7.17 8.25
C THR A 140 16.68 -5.79 8.83
N GLN A 141 15.63 -5.06 9.26
CA GLN A 141 15.78 -3.69 9.78
C GLN A 141 15.61 -3.62 11.30
N PRO A 142 16.39 -2.74 11.99
CA PRO A 142 16.15 -2.43 13.38
C PRO A 142 14.74 -1.86 13.60
N GLN A 143 14.09 -2.25 14.69
CA GLN A 143 12.78 -1.74 15.09
C GLN A 143 12.75 -0.20 15.17
N GLU A 144 13.82 0.43 15.63
CA GLU A 144 13.96 1.87 15.73
C GLU A 144 13.77 2.58 14.38
N THR A 145 14.24 1.99 13.30
CA THR A 145 14.06 2.52 11.93
C THR A 145 12.59 2.54 11.54
N ALA A 146 11.85 1.47 11.86
CA ALA A 146 10.42 1.39 11.62
C ALA A 146 9.66 2.44 12.46
N LEU A 147 10.01 2.60 13.73
CA LEU A 147 9.41 3.60 14.62
C LEU A 147 9.63 5.03 14.12
N ARG A 148 10.85 5.36 13.65
CA ARG A 148 11.11 6.68 13.03
C ARG A 148 10.27 6.93 11.77
N THR A 149 10.10 5.91 10.93
CA THR A 149 9.19 6.02 9.77
C THR A 149 7.76 6.31 10.22
N VAL A 150 7.24 5.61 11.22
CA VAL A 150 5.89 5.84 11.77
C VAL A 150 5.75 7.24 12.34
N GLU A 151 6.70 7.68 13.14
CA GLU A 151 6.68 9.00 13.77
C GLU A 151 6.68 10.14 12.74
N ARG A 152 7.59 10.08 11.75
CA ARG A 152 7.68 11.11 10.69
C ARG A 152 6.43 11.14 9.83
N PHE A 153 6.02 9.98 9.36
CA PHE A 153 4.84 9.89 8.52
C PHE A 153 3.58 10.31 9.29
N GLY A 154 3.43 9.86 10.53
CA GLY A 154 2.32 10.19 11.40
C GLY A 154 2.22 11.69 11.69
N SER A 155 3.33 12.34 11.98
CA SER A 155 3.35 13.76 12.34
C SER A 155 3.34 14.72 11.15
N GLN A 156 3.90 14.31 9.97
CA GLN A 156 4.13 15.24 8.87
C GLN A 156 3.31 14.92 7.61
N VAL A 157 2.81 13.70 7.44
CA VAL A 157 2.04 13.30 6.25
C VAL A 157 0.57 13.08 6.58
N ILE A 158 0.24 12.27 7.58
CA ILE A 158 -1.16 11.95 7.92
C ILE A 158 -2.02 13.21 8.09
N PRO A 159 -1.59 14.29 8.79
CA PRO A 159 -2.44 15.49 8.97
C PRO A 159 -2.77 16.24 7.68
N ARG A 160 -2.07 15.97 6.59
CA ARG A 160 -2.35 16.59 5.28
C ARG A 160 -3.59 15.98 4.61
N PHE A 161 -3.90 14.71 4.93
CA PHE A 161 -4.96 13.91 4.33
C PHE A 161 -6.11 13.64 5.29
N ASP A 162 -5.80 13.20 6.50
CA ASP A 162 -6.77 12.87 7.53
C ASP A 162 -7.08 14.12 8.38
N ARG A 163 -7.92 14.99 7.83
CA ARG A 163 -8.34 16.23 8.49
C ARG A 163 -9.54 16.04 9.43
N ASP A 164 -10.21 14.91 9.34
CA ASP A 164 -11.36 14.53 10.13
C ASP A 164 -11.25 13.05 10.51
N PRO A 165 -10.52 12.74 11.60
CA PRO A 165 -10.16 11.37 11.96
C PRO A 165 -11.34 10.53 12.50
N VAL A 166 -12.58 10.99 12.35
CA VAL A 166 -13.76 10.20 12.73
C VAL A 166 -14.07 9.18 11.66
N HIS A 167 -13.82 7.91 11.94
CA HIS A 167 -14.07 6.81 11.00
C HIS A 167 -15.54 6.77 10.57
N SER A 168 -15.79 6.49 9.28
CA SER A 168 -17.15 6.47 8.71
C SER A 168 -18.13 5.58 9.49
N THR A 169 -17.69 4.42 9.97
CA THR A 169 -18.53 3.52 10.79
C THR A 169 -18.94 4.12 12.13
N THR A 170 -18.13 5.00 12.71
CA THR A 170 -18.49 5.74 13.94
C THR A 170 -19.61 6.72 13.64
N ARG A 171 -19.51 7.47 12.53
CA ARG A 171 -20.59 8.39 12.10
C ARG A 171 -21.89 7.65 11.80
N MET A 172 -21.81 6.51 11.11
CA MET A 172 -22.99 5.68 10.81
C MET A 172 -23.69 5.20 12.09
N ARG A 173 -22.92 4.78 13.13
CA ARG A 173 -23.47 4.36 14.41
C ARG A 173 -24.10 5.50 15.22
N GLN A 174 -23.60 6.72 15.05
CA GLN A 174 -24.15 7.90 15.72
C GLN A 174 -25.41 8.43 15.02
N ALA A 175 -25.58 8.12 13.73
CA ALA A 175 -26.74 8.53 12.94
C ALA A 175 -27.91 7.52 12.98
N ALA A 176 -27.71 6.35 13.57
CA ALA A 176 -28.71 5.28 13.72
C ALA A 176 -29.39 5.33 15.07
#